data_a77a56c9df4ce53627dd8626a9871c7f
#
_entry.id   a77a56c9df4ce53627dd8626a9871c7f
#
_cell.length_a   1.000
_cell.length_b   1.000
_cell.length_c   1.000
_cell.angle_alpha   90.00
_cell.angle_beta   90.00
_cell.angle_gamma   90.00
#
_symmetry.space_group_name_H-M   'P 1'
#
loop_
_entity.id
_entity.type
_entity.pdbx_description
1 polymer ?
#
loop_
_entity_poly.entity_id
_entity_poly.type
_entity_poly.pdbx_seq_one_letter_code
_entity_poly.pdbx_strand_id
1 'polypeptide(L)'
;MENIEKMLYEKSKITKTYQTLQGEKPIYRGDIYMADVSFDITGSEQSGFRPVLVVSNNKGNKYAPTVTVVMLSSKTDRHKLPTHVYLNNHKGGLQKDTIVLCEQLRTINKSRLTKKVGSLDDFMMNLINRRLRISLGI
;
A
#
# COMPACT_ATOMS: atom_id res chain seq x y z
N MET A 1 -26.69 -2.52 19.90
CA MET A 1 -25.87 -3.39 19.03
C MET A 1 -26.43 -3.48 17.63
N GLU A 2 -27.69 -3.71 17.46
CA GLU A 2 -28.35 -3.70 16.15
C GLU A 2 -28.07 -2.44 15.33
N ASN A 3 -28.06 -1.26 15.97
CA ASN A 3 -27.86 0.02 15.30
C ASN A 3 -26.44 0.19 14.76
N ILE A 4 -25.44 -0.37 15.44
CA ILE A 4 -24.03 -0.30 15.00
C ILE A 4 -23.82 -1.23 13.80
N GLU A 5 -24.32 -2.45 13.86
CA GLU A 5 -24.22 -3.41 12.76
C GLU A 5 -24.93 -2.91 11.51
N LYS A 6 -26.13 -2.36 11.67
CA LYS A 6 -26.89 -1.75 10.58
C LYS A 6 -26.13 -0.57 9.96
N MET A 7 -25.56 0.29 10.80
CA MET A 7 -24.80 1.44 10.37
C MET A 7 -23.54 1.03 9.59
N LEU A 8 -22.83 0.01 10.06
CA LEU A 8 -21.66 -0.53 9.37
C LEU A 8 -22.03 -1.17 8.04
N TYR A 9 -23.16 -1.89 8.02
CA TYR A 9 -23.69 -2.49 6.80
C TYR A 9 -24.06 -1.43 5.76
N GLU A 10 -24.76 -0.38 6.18
CA GLU A 10 -25.13 0.72 5.30
C GLU A 10 -23.92 1.49 4.78
N LYS A 11 -22.93 1.75 5.63
CA LYS A 11 -21.65 2.35 5.24
C LYS A 11 -20.91 1.50 4.21
N SER A 12 -20.86 0.19 4.44
CA SER A 12 -20.25 -0.76 3.51
C SER A 12 -20.97 -0.74 2.15
N LYS A 13 -22.30 -0.68 2.17
CA LYS A 13 -23.13 -0.62 0.98
C LYS A 13 -22.92 0.67 0.19
N ILE A 14 -22.81 1.80 0.86
CA ILE A 14 -22.55 3.11 0.23
C ILE A 14 -21.16 3.12 -0.39
N THR A 15 -20.15 2.65 0.33
CA THR A 15 -18.78 2.54 -0.19
C THR A 15 -18.73 1.64 -1.42
N LYS A 16 -19.41 0.51 -1.37
CA LYS A 16 -19.48 -0.44 -2.48
C LYS A 16 -20.14 0.17 -3.71
N THR A 17 -21.23 0.91 -3.52
CA THR A 17 -21.92 1.62 -4.60
C THR A 17 -21.02 2.68 -5.23
N TYR A 18 -20.33 3.46 -4.39
CA TYR A 18 -19.39 4.48 -4.84
C TYR A 18 -18.25 3.86 -5.66
N GLN A 19 -17.66 2.78 -5.19
CA GLN A 19 -16.60 2.06 -5.90
C GLN A 19 -17.09 1.53 -7.25
N THR A 20 -18.30 0.99 -7.29
CA THR A 20 -18.92 0.51 -8.53
C THR A 20 -19.08 1.64 -9.55
N LEU A 21 -19.53 2.82 -9.08
CA LEU A 21 -19.68 4.01 -9.93
C LEU A 21 -18.34 4.54 -10.45
N GLN A 22 -17.27 4.35 -9.69
CA GLN A 22 -15.91 4.76 -10.05
C GLN A 22 -15.19 3.72 -10.92
N GLY A 23 -15.83 2.59 -11.21
CA GLY A 23 -15.18 1.47 -11.87
C GLY A 23 -14.30 0.70 -10.88
N GLU A 24 -14.95 -0.12 -10.07
CA GLU A 24 -14.29 -0.91 -9.03
C GLU A 24 -13.16 -1.75 -9.62
N LYS A 25 -11.91 -1.41 -9.29
CA LYS A 25 -10.75 -2.23 -9.60
C LYS A 25 -10.30 -2.95 -8.35
N PRO A 26 -10.20 -4.28 -8.38
CA PRO A 26 -9.73 -5.01 -7.21
C PRO A 26 -8.28 -4.63 -6.88
N ILE A 27 -8.01 -4.55 -5.59
CA ILE A 27 -6.68 -4.26 -5.06
C ILE A 27 -6.04 -5.58 -4.64
N TYR A 28 -4.85 -5.85 -5.15
CA TYR A 28 -4.13 -7.08 -4.85
C TYR A 28 -2.84 -6.79 -4.09
N ARG A 29 -2.45 -7.72 -3.24
CA ARG A 29 -1.14 -7.71 -2.63
C ARG A 29 -0.07 -7.71 -3.71
N GLY A 30 0.89 -6.79 -3.62
CA GLY A 30 1.91 -6.58 -4.65
C GLY A 30 1.61 -5.46 -5.62
N ASP A 31 0.40 -4.91 -5.59
CA ASP A 31 0.07 -3.73 -6.41
C ASP A 31 0.77 -2.49 -5.89
N ILE A 32 1.19 -1.63 -6.80
CA ILE A 32 1.75 -0.31 -6.50
C ILE A 32 0.73 0.74 -6.91
N TYR A 33 0.41 1.63 -5.98
CA TYR A 33 -0.51 2.75 -6.19
C TYR A 33 0.16 4.06 -5.79
N MET A 34 -0.23 5.13 -6.47
CA MET A 34 -0.04 6.47 -5.90
C MET A 34 -1.08 6.65 -4.79
N ALA A 35 -0.66 7.18 -3.66
CA ALA A 35 -1.54 7.37 -2.51
C ALA A 35 -1.27 8.72 -1.85
N ASP A 36 -2.33 9.31 -1.31
CA ASP A 36 -2.23 10.49 -0.46
C ASP A 36 -1.91 10.05 0.96
N VAL A 37 -0.70 10.32 1.40
CA VAL A 37 -0.20 9.97 2.74
C VAL A 37 0.19 11.21 3.54
N SER A 38 -0.37 12.37 3.17
CA SER A 38 -0.05 13.66 3.80
C SER A 38 -0.65 13.85 5.18
N PHE A 39 -1.61 13.01 5.57
CA PHE A 39 -2.41 13.20 6.78
C PHE A 39 -1.73 12.77 8.08
N ASP A 40 -0.59 12.11 8.00
CA ASP A 40 0.12 11.58 9.18
C ASP A 40 1.63 11.81 9.01
N ILE A 41 2.01 13.07 9.09
CA ILE A 41 3.40 13.48 8.86
C ILE A 41 4.08 13.76 10.19
N THR A 42 5.15 13.01 10.50
CA THR A 42 5.99 13.27 11.66
C THR A 42 7.44 12.91 11.32
N GLY A 43 8.35 13.87 11.45
CA GLY A 43 9.79 13.64 11.30
C GLY A 43 10.20 13.14 9.91
N SER A 44 10.85 12.00 9.84
CA SER A 44 11.40 11.42 8.60
C SER A 44 10.40 10.61 7.80
N GLU A 45 9.14 10.57 8.19
CA GLU A 45 8.11 9.82 7.49
C GLU A 45 7.83 10.44 6.11
N GLN A 46 7.55 9.58 5.13
CA GLN A 46 7.15 10.01 3.80
C GLN A 46 5.76 10.64 3.84
N SER A 47 5.57 11.73 3.09
CA SER A 47 4.32 12.49 3.08
C SER A 47 3.92 12.93 1.67
N GLY A 48 2.69 13.42 1.51
CA GLY A 48 2.14 13.88 0.24
C GLY A 48 1.70 12.71 -0.65
N PHE A 49 1.63 12.95 -1.95
CA PHE A 49 1.35 11.89 -2.92
C PHE A 49 2.62 11.09 -3.16
N ARG A 50 2.59 9.82 -2.80
CA ARG A 50 3.74 8.91 -2.88
C ARG A 50 3.32 7.56 -3.43
N PRO A 51 4.20 6.86 -4.14
CA PRO A 51 3.94 5.47 -4.46
C PRO A 51 4.00 4.62 -3.20
N VAL A 52 3.10 3.67 -3.10
CA VAL A 52 3.02 2.71 -2.00
C VAL A 52 2.84 1.31 -2.57
N LEU A 53 3.35 0.32 -1.86
CA LEU A 53 3.19 -1.09 -2.20
C LEU A 53 2.19 -1.73 -1.25
N VAL A 54 1.15 -2.35 -1.80
CA VAL A 54 0.14 -3.06 -1.00
C VAL A 54 0.73 -4.37 -0.50
N VAL A 55 0.76 -4.54 0.82
CA VAL A 55 1.31 -5.75 1.45
C VAL A 55 0.28 -6.53 2.26
N SER A 56 -0.91 -5.99 2.47
CA SER A 56 -2.00 -6.72 3.12
C SER A 56 -2.52 -7.84 2.23
N ASN A 57 -3.07 -8.88 2.86
CA ASN A 57 -3.54 -10.07 2.16
C ASN A 57 -4.76 -9.75 1.28
N ASN A 58 -4.95 -10.57 0.23
CA ASN A 58 -5.97 -10.30 -0.77
C ASN A 58 -7.39 -10.41 -0.24
N LYS A 59 -7.64 -11.26 0.74
CA LYS A 59 -8.95 -11.36 1.38
C LYS A 59 -9.29 -10.08 2.15
N GLY A 60 -8.34 -9.58 2.94
CA GLY A 60 -8.48 -8.29 3.62
C GLY A 60 -8.64 -7.15 2.62
N ASN A 61 -7.86 -7.14 1.57
CA ASN A 61 -7.95 -6.11 0.53
C ASN A 61 -9.32 -6.06 -0.14
N LYS A 62 -9.99 -7.21 -0.25
CA LYS A 62 -11.33 -7.29 -0.85
C LYS A 62 -12.42 -6.79 0.09
N TYR A 63 -12.34 -7.14 1.36
CA TYR A 63 -13.47 -6.94 2.29
C TYR A 63 -13.29 -5.81 3.29
N ALA A 64 -12.06 -5.46 3.65
CA ALA A 64 -11.82 -4.37 4.60
C ALA A 64 -11.88 -3.00 3.92
N PRO A 65 -12.22 -1.93 4.65
CA PRO A 65 -12.17 -0.56 4.12
C PRO A 65 -10.76 0.00 4.02
N THR A 66 -9.78 -0.71 4.58
CA THR A 66 -8.38 -0.28 4.65
C THR A 66 -7.47 -1.29 3.94
N VAL A 67 -6.27 -0.83 3.63
CA VAL A 67 -5.16 -1.66 3.15
C VAL A 67 -3.92 -1.33 3.96
N THR A 68 -3.03 -2.32 4.11
CA THR A 68 -1.71 -2.07 4.68
C THR A 68 -0.70 -1.96 3.55
N VAL A 69 0.09 -0.91 3.60
CA VAL A 69 1.07 -0.58 2.58
C VAL A 69 2.44 -0.36 3.20
N VAL A 70 3.48 -0.46 2.39
CA VAL A 70 4.81 0.06 2.72
C VAL A 70 5.13 1.20 1.78
N MET A 71 5.92 2.15 2.29
CA MET A 71 6.31 3.33 1.54
C MET A 71 7.41 3.02 0.55
N LEU A 72 7.40 3.75 -0.56
CA LEU A 72 8.43 3.71 -1.59
C LEU A 72 9.09 5.09 -1.67
N SER A 73 10.41 5.10 -1.95
CA SER A 73 11.17 6.34 -2.07
C SER A 73 12.09 6.29 -3.28
N SER A 74 12.12 7.37 -4.06
CA SER A 74 13.06 7.52 -5.16
C SER A 74 14.44 8.03 -4.71
N LYS A 75 14.62 8.32 -3.44
CA LYS A 75 15.90 8.75 -2.86
C LYS A 75 16.78 7.54 -2.57
N THR A 76 17.39 6.99 -3.61
CA THR A 76 18.13 5.72 -3.56
C THR A 76 19.55 5.85 -3.02
N ASP A 77 20.03 7.06 -2.78
CA ASP A 77 21.33 7.36 -2.19
C ASP A 77 21.36 7.31 -0.66
N ARG A 78 20.21 7.14 -0.03
CA ARG A 78 20.10 7.08 1.43
C ARG A 78 20.57 5.75 2.00
N HIS A 79 20.82 5.73 3.31
CA HIS A 79 21.24 4.55 4.06
C HIS A 79 20.41 3.32 3.69
N LYS A 80 21.13 2.27 3.27
CA LYS A 80 20.50 0.97 3.05
C LYS A 80 20.29 0.27 4.38
N LEU A 81 19.04 0.04 4.73
CA LEU A 81 18.67 -0.75 5.90
C LEU A 81 18.42 -2.20 5.48
N PRO A 82 18.52 -3.18 6.41
CA PRO A 82 18.19 -4.57 6.13
C PRO A 82 16.72 -4.76 5.67
N THR A 83 15.87 -3.78 5.91
CA THR A 83 14.46 -3.77 5.55
C THR A 83 14.20 -3.17 4.16
N HIS A 84 15.22 -2.69 3.47
CA HIS A 84 15.07 -2.06 2.17
C HIS A 84 15.15 -3.09 1.03
N VAL A 85 14.35 -2.87 -0.03
CA VAL A 85 14.44 -3.59 -1.29
C VAL A 85 14.61 -2.59 -2.41
N TYR A 86 15.60 -2.80 -3.25
CA TYR A 86 15.90 -1.93 -4.38
C TYR A 86 15.12 -2.38 -5.63
N LEU A 87 14.38 -1.45 -6.23
CA LEU A 87 13.67 -1.66 -7.48
C LEU A 87 14.28 -0.78 -8.57
N ASN A 88 14.79 -1.40 -9.62
CA ASN A 88 15.38 -0.70 -10.76
C ASN A 88 14.71 -1.13 -12.07
N ASN A 89 15.11 -0.50 -13.18
CA ASN A 89 14.69 -0.88 -14.53
C ASN A 89 13.16 -0.92 -14.69
N HIS A 90 12.46 0.09 -14.16
CA HIS A 90 11.01 0.25 -14.28
C HIS A 90 10.18 -0.89 -13.68
N LYS A 91 10.72 -1.64 -12.74
CA LYS A 91 9.97 -2.67 -12.03
C LYS A 91 8.71 -2.09 -11.41
N GLY A 92 7.62 -2.85 -11.49
CA GLY A 92 6.33 -2.43 -10.94
C GLY A 92 5.71 -1.23 -11.63
N GLY A 93 6.18 -0.84 -12.81
CA GLY A 93 5.69 0.32 -13.55
C GLY A 93 6.24 1.66 -13.09
N LEU A 94 7.21 1.65 -12.18
CA LEU A 94 7.82 2.88 -11.65
C LEU A 94 8.73 3.53 -12.69
N GLN A 95 8.72 4.88 -12.73
CA GLN A 95 9.51 5.66 -13.67
C GLN A 95 10.96 5.83 -13.24
N LYS A 96 11.23 5.73 -11.95
CA LYS A 96 12.57 5.94 -11.36
C LYS A 96 12.97 4.73 -10.55
N ASP A 97 14.28 4.54 -10.41
CA ASP A 97 14.80 3.62 -9.42
C ASP A 97 14.26 3.98 -8.03
N THR A 98 13.84 2.99 -7.29
CA THR A 98 13.06 3.18 -6.09
C THR A 98 13.51 2.20 -5.01
N ILE A 99 13.43 2.60 -3.76
CA ILE A 99 13.63 1.73 -2.60
C ILE A 99 12.28 1.47 -1.95
N VAL A 100 12.00 0.21 -1.67
CA VAL A 100 10.86 -0.19 -0.84
C VAL A 100 11.29 -0.14 0.61
N LEU A 101 10.57 0.64 1.42
CA LEU A 101 10.88 0.88 2.82
C LEU A 101 10.01 -0.03 3.70
N CYS A 102 10.42 -1.29 3.87
CA CYS A 102 9.60 -2.26 4.59
C CYS A 102 9.49 -1.99 6.10
N GLU A 103 10.26 -1.04 6.63
CA GLU A 103 10.10 -0.55 7.99
C GLU A 103 9.01 0.53 8.10
N GLN A 104 8.55 1.10 6.99
CA GLN A 104 7.51 2.12 6.98
C GLN A 104 6.17 1.53 6.55
N LEU A 105 5.61 0.72 7.43
CA LEU A 105 4.28 0.16 7.25
C LEU A 105 3.22 1.17 7.70
N ARG A 106 2.16 1.29 6.90
CA ARG A 106 1.00 2.10 7.25
C ARG A 106 -0.28 1.39 6.86
N THR A 107 -1.30 1.54 7.69
CA THR A 107 -2.66 1.16 7.33
C THR A 107 -3.40 2.42 6.90
N ILE A 108 -3.88 2.42 5.68
CA ILE A 108 -4.56 3.57 5.10
C ILE A 108 -5.94 3.17 4.59
N ASN A 109 -6.83 4.13 4.53
CA ASN A 109 -8.13 3.93 3.90
C ASN A 109 -7.94 3.71 2.40
N LYS A 110 -8.71 2.80 1.80
CA LYS A 110 -8.67 2.54 0.35
C LYS A 110 -8.90 3.81 -0.48
N SER A 111 -9.67 4.76 0.04
CA SER A 111 -9.91 6.04 -0.62
C SER A 111 -8.65 6.88 -0.81
N ARG A 112 -7.57 6.58 -0.10
CA ARG A 112 -6.28 7.24 -0.26
C ARG A 112 -5.52 6.77 -1.50
N LEU A 113 -5.84 5.59 -2.02
CA LEU A 113 -5.24 5.07 -3.24
C LEU A 113 -5.86 5.81 -4.43
N THR A 114 -5.03 6.39 -5.29
CA THR A 114 -5.52 7.19 -6.41
C THR A 114 -5.32 6.49 -7.75
N LYS A 115 -4.10 6.24 -8.16
CA LYS A 115 -3.79 5.65 -9.46
C LYS A 115 -2.92 4.41 -9.28
N LYS A 116 -3.31 3.31 -9.93
CA LYS A 116 -2.46 2.12 -9.99
C LYS A 116 -1.28 2.39 -10.91
N VAL A 117 -0.08 2.20 -10.39
CA VAL A 117 1.17 2.35 -11.14
C VAL A 117 1.53 1.03 -11.83
N GLY A 118 1.38 -0.07 -11.14
CA GLY A 118 1.72 -1.40 -11.63
C GLY A 118 1.66 -2.43 -10.51
N SER A 119 2.42 -3.49 -10.66
CA SER A 119 2.51 -4.56 -9.64
C SER A 119 3.87 -5.22 -9.68
N LEU A 120 4.27 -5.82 -8.57
CA LEU A 120 5.48 -6.62 -8.46
C LEU A 120 5.13 -8.10 -8.69
N ASP A 121 6.05 -8.83 -9.32
CA ASP A 121 5.90 -10.26 -9.52
C ASP A 121 6.17 -11.07 -8.24
N ASP A 122 5.92 -12.38 -8.30
CA ASP A 122 6.09 -13.26 -7.16
C ASP A 122 7.53 -13.32 -6.67
N PHE A 123 8.51 -13.25 -7.57
CA PHE A 123 9.92 -13.22 -7.20
C PHE A 123 10.24 -12.02 -6.32
N MET A 124 9.81 -10.83 -6.74
CA MET A 124 10.01 -9.61 -5.96
C MET A 124 9.22 -9.64 -4.67
N MET A 125 7.99 -10.14 -4.69
CA MET A 125 7.17 -10.23 -3.48
C MET A 125 7.74 -11.20 -2.46
N ASN A 126 8.41 -12.27 -2.89
CA ASN A 126 9.13 -13.16 -1.98
C ASN A 126 10.26 -12.44 -1.26
N LEU A 127 10.98 -11.56 -1.97
CA LEU A 127 12.01 -10.73 -1.37
C LEU A 127 11.41 -9.72 -0.38
N ILE A 128 10.31 -9.09 -0.76
CA ILE A 128 9.55 -8.19 0.13
C ILE A 128 9.13 -8.93 1.41
N ASN A 129 8.63 -10.15 1.29
CA ASN A 129 8.23 -10.98 2.43
C ASN A 129 9.38 -11.16 3.43
N ARG A 130 10.58 -11.44 2.93
CA ARG A 130 11.78 -11.59 3.78
C ARG A 130 12.09 -10.31 4.53
N ARG A 131 12.01 -9.16 3.86
CA ARG A 131 12.29 -7.86 4.48
C ARG A 131 11.22 -7.47 5.48
N LEU A 132 9.96 -7.80 5.21
CA LEU A 132 8.87 -7.60 6.16
C LEU A 132 9.07 -8.44 7.44
N ARG A 133 9.54 -9.67 7.31
CA ARG A 133 9.88 -10.49 8.47
C ARG A 133 10.96 -9.85 9.33
N ILE A 134 12.00 -9.31 8.71
CA ILE A 134 13.04 -8.56 9.43
C ILE A 134 12.44 -7.36 10.13
N SER A 135 11.63 -6.57 9.41
CA SER A 135 11.01 -5.36 9.93
C SER A 135 10.13 -5.64 11.14
N LEU A 136 9.37 -6.73 11.10
CA LEU A 136 8.41 -7.08 12.15
C LEU A 136 8.98 -8.03 13.21
N GLY A 137 10.15 -8.59 12.99
CA GLY A 137 10.79 -9.51 13.94
C GLY A 137 10.12 -10.88 14.03
N ILE A 138 9.59 -11.37 12.93
CA ILE A 138 8.85 -12.65 12.89
C ILE A 138 9.52 -13.67 11.99
#